data_8c1cab440c10fb24b0863d3780190162
#
_entry.id   8c1cab440c10fb24b0863d3780190162
#
_cell.length_a   1.000
_cell.length_b   1.000
_cell.length_c   1.000
_cell.angle_alpha   90.00
_cell.angle_beta   90.00
_cell.angle_gamma   90.00
#
_symmetry.space_group_name_H-M   'P 1'
#
loop_
_entity.id
_entity.type
_entity.pdbx_description
1 polymer ?
#
loop_
_entity_poly.entity_id
_entity_poly.type
_entity_poly.pdbx_seq_one_letter_code
_entity_poly.pdbx_strand_id
1 'polypeptide(L)'
;MIENISASIVAPVGPRRLSAGWEAGPKANGPQIAFAGDLLRGQRFRIGLPEHVSNFGRLPGGITPQVVLETLRAANLTGRGGAGFAFAKKMDAVARTQSRKGAIVVANASESEPLSKKDTLLLRNNPHLVLDGITISATALGAKAAYIYIKDKEAQVAVGAAIRERRDRGVEEVKVTVVEAPSGYVSGQETSVVRRIERGPALPRYSTARVAVSGVKGAPTLLANVETYAHVALIMRFGADWYRRIGTGADPGTRLVTVVGAVERPGVYEVAPGFQLSSLLRDAGGSQVRAVLLGGYFGGWISAPSGTELDFAIDDVTLSERKLSMGAGVIGVLNRDTCPVVEAAGIVEYLAGQSAGQCGPCVNGLPEISTSFARIALSSNVDRGLTELRSVIPLVERRGGCQHPDGVIGLVRSTVGTFADEIRLHKQGRCSALGSHRSVLLPASAPSSSMATAVGR
;
A
#
# COMPACT_ATOMS: atom_id res chain seq x y z
N MET A 1 -12.00 29.11 -6.73
CA MET A 1 -11.68 28.87 -5.30
C MET A 1 -10.97 27.54 -5.06
N ILE A 2 -11.23 26.47 -5.85
CA ILE A 2 -10.48 25.20 -5.79
C ILE A 2 -9.11 25.31 -6.45
N GLU A 3 -8.98 26.05 -7.55
CA GLU A 3 -7.68 26.38 -8.13
C GLU A 3 -6.76 27.11 -7.13
N ASN A 4 -7.32 27.95 -6.30
CA ASN A 4 -6.57 28.66 -5.26
C ASN A 4 -6.18 27.78 -4.07
N ILE A 5 -6.95 26.74 -3.74
CA ILE A 5 -6.63 25.84 -2.64
C ILE A 5 -5.52 24.86 -3.07
N SER A 6 -5.61 24.35 -4.27
CA SER A 6 -4.52 23.55 -4.89
C SER A 6 -3.25 24.39 -5.07
N ALA A 7 -3.40 25.65 -5.48
CA ALA A 7 -2.29 26.58 -5.67
C ALA A 7 -1.71 27.15 -4.37
N SER A 8 -2.47 27.25 -3.30
CA SER A 8 -1.98 27.78 -2.01
C SER A 8 -1.19 26.76 -1.19
N ILE A 9 -1.29 25.50 -1.56
CA ILE A 9 -0.49 24.43 -0.94
C ILE A 9 0.70 24.04 -1.79
N VAL A 10 0.55 24.22 -3.05
CA VAL A 10 1.65 24.21 -3.98
C VAL A 10 2.27 25.58 -3.90
N ALA A 11 3.48 25.71 -3.41
CA ALA A 11 4.20 26.98 -3.48
C ALA A 11 4.03 27.58 -4.87
N PRO A 12 3.95 28.92 -5.00
CA PRO A 12 3.61 29.60 -6.25
C PRO A 12 4.50 29.25 -7.45
N VAL A 13 5.53 28.46 -7.22
CA VAL A 13 6.40 27.87 -8.26
C VAL A 13 6.49 26.38 -8.09
N GLY A 14 5.68 25.89 -7.30
CA GLY A 14 5.74 24.49 -7.05
C GLY A 14 4.67 23.84 -7.72
N PRO A 15 4.86 22.90 -8.18
CA PRO A 15 3.96 22.30 -8.92
C PRO A 15 3.48 21.14 -8.28
N ARG A 16 3.20 20.43 -8.81
CA ARG A 16 2.35 19.34 -9.02
C ARG A 16 2.87 18.15 -8.26
N ARG A 17 1.95 17.49 -7.67
CA ARG A 17 2.12 16.33 -6.85
C ARG A 17 2.08 15.07 -7.66
N LEU A 18 2.00 13.93 -6.97
CA LEU A 18 1.84 12.60 -7.58
C LEU A 18 0.61 12.54 -8.50
N SER A 19 -0.44 13.29 -8.13
CA SER A 19 -1.71 13.38 -8.84
C SER A 19 -1.74 14.40 -9.98
N ALA A 20 -0.62 14.92 -10.43
CA ALA A 20 -0.60 15.84 -11.57
C ALA A 20 -1.27 15.20 -12.81
N GLY A 21 -2.24 15.92 -13.38
CA GLY A 21 -3.08 15.42 -14.47
C GLY A 21 -4.31 14.62 -14.02
N TRP A 22 -4.52 14.44 -12.72
CA TRP A 22 -5.74 13.85 -12.20
C TRP A 22 -6.83 14.90 -12.01
N GLU A 23 -8.09 14.49 -12.08
CA GLU A 23 -9.19 15.40 -11.82
C GLU A 23 -9.20 15.84 -10.35
N ALA A 24 -9.57 17.09 -10.12
CA ALA A 24 -9.78 17.57 -8.76
C ALA A 24 -11.06 16.94 -8.18
N GLY A 25 -10.96 16.41 -6.99
CA GLY A 25 -12.10 15.88 -6.25
C GLY A 25 -13.13 16.95 -5.90
N PRO A 26 -14.31 16.58 -5.42
CA PRO A 26 -15.33 17.52 -4.99
C PRO A 26 -14.81 18.45 -3.88
N LYS A 27 -15.39 19.64 -3.81
CA LYS A 27 -15.01 20.69 -2.85
C LYS A 27 -15.15 20.19 -1.41
N ALA A 28 -14.03 19.85 -0.78
CA ALA A 28 -14.00 19.58 0.65
C ALA A 28 -13.48 20.81 1.40
N ASN A 29 -14.18 21.19 2.47
CA ASN A 29 -13.70 22.17 3.43
C ASN A 29 -12.68 21.51 4.36
N GLY A 30 -11.53 21.06 3.83
CA GLY A 30 -10.53 20.32 4.60
C GLY A 30 -9.21 20.15 3.84
N PRO A 31 -8.18 19.55 4.45
CA PRO A 31 -6.90 19.33 3.81
C PRO A 31 -7.09 18.39 2.61
N GLN A 32 -6.77 18.87 1.54
CA GLN A 32 -6.76 18.52 0.14
C GLN A 32 -6.74 17.06 -0.26
N ILE A 33 -7.76 16.71 -0.97
CA ILE A 33 -7.98 15.39 -1.57
C ILE A 33 -8.04 15.57 -3.09
N ALA A 34 -7.15 14.94 -3.82
CA ALA A 34 -7.24 14.77 -5.26
C ALA A 34 -7.74 13.34 -5.57
N PHE A 35 -8.78 13.25 -6.37
CA PHE A 35 -9.46 12.00 -6.70
C PHE A 35 -9.08 11.50 -8.10
N ALA A 36 -8.91 10.20 -8.25
CA ALA A 36 -8.56 9.54 -9.50
C ALA A 36 -9.52 8.40 -9.88
N GLY A 37 -10.79 8.47 -9.45
CA GLY A 37 -11.77 7.38 -9.59
C GLY A 37 -12.06 6.96 -11.03
N ASP A 38 -12.22 7.92 -11.93
CA ASP A 38 -12.59 7.63 -13.31
C ASP A 38 -11.43 7.18 -14.19
N LEU A 39 -10.20 7.41 -13.79
CA LEU A 39 -9.01 6.94 -14.51
C LEU A 39 -8.88 5.41 -14.52
N LEU A 40 -9.58 4.72 -13.63
CA LEU A 40 -9.69 3.24 -13.64
C LEU A 40 -10.70 2.74 -14.69
N ARG A 41 -11.58 3.61 -15.21
CA ARG A 41 -12.68 3.25 -16.12
C ARG A 41 -12.41 3.51 -17.60
N GLY A 42 -11.16 3.80 -18.01
CA GLY A 42 -10.84 3.73 -19.44
C GLY A 42 -10.32 4.99 -20.12
N GLN A 43 -10.12 6.11 -19.46
CA GLN A 43 -9.38 7.22 -20.08
C GLN A 43 -7.89 7.09 -19.79
N ARG A 44 -7.11 6.86 -20.84
CA ARG A 44 -5.65 6.68 -20.81
C ARG A 44 -4.98 8.05 -20.87
N PHE A 45 -4.69 8.66 -19.73
CA PHE A 45 -3.85 9.86 -19.70
C PHE A 45 -2.47 9.55 -19.13
N ARG A 46 -1.68 8.76 -19.88
CA ARG A 46 -0.26 8.71 -19.56
C ARG A 46 0.38 10.04 -19.94
N ILE A 47 0.95 10.71 -18.95
CA ILE A 47 1.76 11.91 -19.17
C ILE A 47 3.03 11.50 -19.93
N GLY A 48 3.20 12.03 -21.15
CA GLY A 48 4.39 11.83 -21.96
C GLY A 48 5.58 12.67 -21.45
N LEU A 49 6.79 12.39 -21.95
CA LEU A 49 8.00 13.07 -21.48
C LEU A 49 7.96 14.60 -21.65
N PRO A 50 7.44 15.18 -22.75
CA PRO A 50 7.35 16.63 -22.88
C PRO A 50 6.42 17.27 -21.83
N GLU A 51 5.26 16.68 -21.60
CA GLU A 51 4.30 17.16 -20.61
C GLU A 51 4.85 16.94 -19.19
N HIS A 52 5.53 15.83 -18.93
CA HIS A 52 6.21 15.60 -17.65
C HIS A 52 7.23 16.70 -17.37
N VAL A 53 8.06 17.06 -18.36
CA VAL A 53 9.06 18.14 -18.21
C VAL A 53 8.36 19.50 -18.03
N SER A 54 7.26 19.76 -18.72
CA SER A 54 6.46 20.95 -18.52
C SER A 54 5.86 21.04 -17.11
N ASN A 55 5.42 19.90 -16.58
CA ASN A 55 4.76 19.81 -15.28
C ASN A 55 5.73 19.88 -14.09
N PHE A 56 6.88 19.24 -14.18
CA PHE A 56 7.80 19.04 -13.06
C PHE A 56 9.19 19.68 -13.26
N GLY A 57 9.49 20.15 -14.45
CA GLY A 57 10.84 20.59 -14.81
C GLY A 57 11.78 19.43 -15.13
N ARG A 58 13.01 19.79 -15.54
CA ARG A 58 14.11 18.82 -15.73
C ARG A 58 14.65 18.36 -14.37
N LEU A 59 15.36 17.24 -14.35
CA LEU A 59 16.10 16.84 -13.17
C LEU A 59 17.15 17.90 -12.82
N PRO A 60 17.35 18.21 -11.53
CA PRO A 60 18.39 19.15 -11.12
C PRO A 60 19.77 18.61 -11.51
N GLY A 61 20.66 19.49 -11.94
CA GLY A 61 22.07 19.16 -12.13
C GLY A 61 22.81 19.03 -10.77
N GLY A 62 24.02 18.47 -10.80
CA GLY A 62 24.88 18.38 -9.62
C GLY A 62 24.39 17.41 -8.54
N ILE A 63 23.64 16.38 -8.90
CA ILE A 63 23.19 15.34 -7.98
C ILE A 63 24.39 14.54 -7.48
N THR A 64 24.75 14.74 -6.20
CA THR A 64 25.77 13.94 -5.52
C THR A 64 25.13 13.03 -4.48
N PRO A 65 25.77 11.90 -4.11
CA PRO A 65 25.26 11.00 -3.06
C PRO A 65 24.95 11.74 -1.76
N GLN A 66 25.82 12.67 -1.36
CA GLN A 66 25.66 13.42 -0.13
C GLN A 66 24.45 14.36 -0.18
N VAL A 67 24.30 15.15 -1.26
CA VAL A 67 23.16 16.06 -1.44
C VAL A 67 21.83 15.30 -1.40
N VAL A 68 21.75 14.14 -2.07
CA VAL A 68 20.52 13.32 -2.05
C VAL A 68 20.21 12.83 -0.64
N LEU A 69 21.19 12.26 0.06
CA LEU A 69 21.00 11.74 1.41
C LEU A 69 20.60 12.82 2.42
N GLU A 70 21.26 13.99 2.37
CA GLU A 70 20.95 15.12 3.25
C GLU A 70 19.54 15.67 2.97
N THR A 71 19.21 15.88 1.70
CA THR A 71 17.88 16.39 1.31
C THR A 71 16.76 15.43 1.71
N LEU A 72 16.95 14.11 1.51
CA LEU A 72 15.95 13.11 1.88
C LEU A 72 15.83 12.94 3.41
N ARG A 73 16.92 13.12 4.17
CA ARG A 73 16.85 13.18 5.65
C ARG A 73 16.08 14.40 6.11
N ALA A 74 16.40 15.57 5.57
CA ALA A 74 15.71 16.81 5.90
C ALA A 74 14.22 16.75 5.56
N ALA A 75 13.85 16.09 4.45
CA ALA A 75 12.47 15.86 4.06
C ALA A 75 11.73 14.86 4.97
N ASN A 76 12.43 14.05 5.77
CA ASN A 76 11.85 12.96 6.57
C ASN A 76 10.97 12.01 5.74
N LEU A 77 11.42 11.66 4.51
CA LEU A 77 10.66 10.76 3.64
C LEU A 77 10.60 9.35 4.23
N THR A 78 9.38 8.85 4.45
CA THR A 78 9.12 7.46 4.83
C THR A 78 8.67 6.62 3.65
N GLY A 79 8.92 5.30 3.71
CA GLY A 79 8.52 4.36 2.67
C GLY A 79 7.00 4.24 2.56
N ARG A 80 6.47 4.27 1.33
CA ARG A 80 5.03 4.19 1.01
C ARG A 80 4.54 2.76 0.71
N GLY A 81 5.35 1.74 1.01
CA GLY A 81 5.01 0.33 0.79
C GLY A 81 4.43 -0.42 2.00
N GLY A 82 4.01 0.29 3.04
CA GLY A 82 3.34 -0.27 4.22
C GLY A 82 4.17 -0.28 5.51
N ALA A 83 5.48 -0.47 5.44
CA ALA A 83 6.34 -0.55 6.63
C ALA A 83 6.79 0.81 7.20
N GLY A 84 6.56 1.93 6.50
CA GLY A 84 6.88 3.29 6.98
C GLY A 84 8.35 3.56 7.31
N PHE A 85 9.29 2.73 6.83
CA PHE A 85 10.69 2.88 7.19
C PHE A 85 11.32 4.12 6.55
N ALA A 86 12.15 4.87 7.30
CA ALA A 86 12.81 6.07 6.82
C ALA A 86 13.69 5.77 5.59
N PHE A 87 13.34 6.35 4.42
CA PHE A 87 13.97 6.01 3.15
C PHE A 87 15.47 6.38 3.13
N ALA A 88 15.83 7.54 3.66
CA ALA A 88 17.23 7.97 3.76
C ALA A 88 18.09 6.99 4.59
N LYS A 89 17.54 6.40 5.67
CA LYS A 89 18.25 5.37 6.45
C LYS A 89 18.49 4.10 5.64
N LYS A 90 17.49 3.69 4.83
CA LYS A 90 17.60 2.53 3.95
C LYS A 90 18.65 2.75 2.87
N MET A 91 18.64 3.94 2.25
CA MET A 91 19.61 4.34 1.24
C MET A 91 21.04 4.42 1.80
N ASP A 92 21.22 5.01 2.99
CA ASP A 92 22.49 5.08 3.69
C ASP A 92 23.07 3.69 4.02
N ALA A 93 22.21 2.74 4.43
CA ALA A 93 22.63 1.36 4.67
C ALA A 93 23.17 0.69 3.39
N VAL A 94 22.57 0.94 2.24
CA VAL A 94 23.04 0.46 0.92
C VAL A 94 24.37 1.13 0.57
N ALA A 95 24.46 2.47 0.72
CA ALA A 95 25.65 3.25 0.38
C ALA A 95 26.89 2.84 1.21
N ARG A 96 26.70 2.52 2.50
CA ARG A 96 27.79 2.10 3.40
C ARG A 96 28.22 0.64 3.19
N THR A 97 27.43 -0.17 2.52
CA THR A 97 27.77 -1.56 2.28
C THR A 97 28.80 -1.68 1.18
N GLN A 98 30.06 -1.96 1.56
CA GLN A 98 31.13 -2.19 0.60
C GLN A 98 30.88 -3.48 -0.18
N SER A 99 30.78 -3.37 -1.50
CA SER A 99 30.59 -4.52 -2.37
C SER A 99 31.23 -4.30 -3.75
N ARG A 100 32.03 -5.27 -4.19
CA ARG A 100 32.59 -5.27 -5.55
C ARG A 100 31.51 -5.37 -6.63
N LYS A 101 30.30 -5.82 -6.28
CA LYS A 101 29.17 -5.98 -7.19
C LYS A 101 28.47 -4.64 -7.52
N GLY A 102 28.76 -3.59 -6.75
CA GLY A 102 28.03 -2.32 -6.81
C GLY A 102 26.63 -2.42 -6.21
N ALA A 103 25.94 -1.29 -6.13
CA ALA A 103 24.57 -1.24 -5.65
C ALA A 103 23.54 -1.56 -6.76
N ILE A 104 22.34 -1.99 -6.36
CA ILE A 104 21.20 -2.21 -7.25
C ILE A 104 20.00 -1.43 -6.69
N VAL A 105 19.21 -0.84 -7.59
CA VAL A 105 17.94 -0.16 -7.23
C VAL A 105 16.77 -0.99 -7.71
N VAL A 106 15.76 -1.18 -6.85
CA VAL A 106 14.53 -1.92 -7.18
C VAL A 106 13.31 -1.11 -6.75
N ALA A 107 12.48 -0.77 -7.72
CA ALA A 107 11.18 -0.17 -7.49
C ALA A 107 10.11 -1.27 -7.49
N ASN A 108 9.42 -1.44 -6.35
CA ASN A 108 8.42 -2.47 -6.15
C ASN A 108 7.01 -1.91 -6.38
N ALA A 109 6.36 -2.36 -7.44
CA ALA A 109 4.97 -2.12 -7.79
C ALA A 109 4.20 -3.44 -7.98
N SER A 110 4.51 -4.46 -7.17
CA SER A 110 3.74 -5.71 -7.18
C SER A 110 2.30 -5.50 -6.75
N GLU A 111 2.06 -4.48 -5.91
CA GLU A 111 0.76 -4.14 -5.36
C GLU A 111 0.00 -5.39 -4.91
N SER A 112 0.64 -6.14 -3.98
CA SER A 112 0.18 -7.46 -3.54
C SER A 112 -1.11 -7.41 -2.72
N GLU A 113 -1.39 -6.27 -2.09
CA GLU A 113 -2.67 -5.99 -1.45
C GLU A 113 -3.76 -5.87 -2.53
N PRO A 114 -4.75 -6.78 -2.61
CA PRO A 114 -5.67 -6.85 -3.74
C PRO A 114 -6.60 -5.64 -3.85
N LEU A 115 -6.85 -4.96 -2.73
CA LEU A 115 -7.69 -3.77 -2.69
C LEU A 115 -6.94 -2.50 -3.12
N SER A 116 -5.60 -2.49 -3.07
CA SER A 116 -4.79 -1.35 -3.46
C SER A 116 -4.78 -1.16 -4.98
N LYS A 117 -4.82 0.11 -5.40
CA LYS A 117 -4.71 0.53 -6.82
C LYS A 117 -3.79 1.72 -7.01
N LYS A 118 -3.11 2.16 -5.95
CA LYS A 118 -2.31 3.38 -5.95
C LYS A 118 -1.06 3.31 -6.83
N ASP A 119 -0.33 2.19 -6.75
CA ASP A 119 0.90 1.99 -7.50
C ASP A 119 0.62 1.78 -8.99
N THR A 120 -0.40 0.98 -9.29
CA THR A 120 -0.91 0.77 -10.65
C THR A 120 -1.30 2.09 -11.29
N LEU A 121 -2.09 2.91 -10.60
CA LEU A 121 -2.55 4.19 -11.12
C LEU A 121 -1.39 5.17 -11.33
N LEU A 122 -0.48 5.26 -10.36
CA LEU A 122 0.70 6.12 -10.46
C LEU A 122 1.55 5.76 -11.68
N LEU A 123 1.80 4.48 -11.91
CA LEU A 123 2.61 4.01 -13.05
C LEU A 123 1.91 4.17 -14.40
N ARG A 124 0.59 4.02 -14.45
CA ARG A 124 -0.17 4.23 -15.69
C ARG A 124 -0.15 5.69 -16.12
N ASN A 125 -0.23 6.62 -15.16
CA ASN A 125 -0.37 8.05 -15.44
C ASN A 125 0.96 8.81 -15.43
N ASN A 126 1.79 8.61 -14.40
CA ASN A 126 3.02 9.36 -14.17
C ASN A 126 4.29 8.47 -14.12
N PRO A 127 4.53 7.59 -15.11
CA PRO A 127 5.68 6.69 -15.08
C PRO A 127 7.02 7.43 -15.07
N HIS A 128 7.13 8.58 -15.73
CA HIS A 128 8.35 9.39 -15.77
C HIS A 128 8.76 9.90 -14.39
N LEU A 129 7.79 10.24 -13.53
CA LEU A 129 8.08 10.71 -12.16
C LEU A 129 8.74 9.60 -11.32
N VAL A 130 8.26 8.37 -11.46
CA VAL A 130 8.85 7.20 -10.79
C VAL A 130 10.24 6.90 -11.36
N LEU A 131 10.40 6.95 -12.69
CA LEU A 131 11.69 6.74 -13.36
C LEU A 131 12.74 7.78 -12.95
N ASP A 132 12.33 9.03 -12.73
CA ASP A 132 13.22 10.06 -12.20
C ASP A 132 13.74 9.75 -10.80
N GLY A 133 12.86 9.31 -9.89
CA GLY A 133 13.27 8.92 -8.55
C GLY A 133 14.19 7.69 -8.54
N ILE A 134 13.96 6.73 -9.44
CA ILE A 134 14.87 5.60 -9.67
C ILE A 134 16.23 6.10 -10.16
N THR A 135 16.25 6.98 -11.16
CA THR A 135 17.48 7.56 -11.73
C THR A 135 18.28 8.31 -10.65
N ILE A 136 17.64 9.21 -9.91
CA ILE A 136 18.28 9.96 -8.81
C ILE A 136 18.92 8.99 -7.80
N SER A 137 18.15 7.99 -7.36
CA SER A 137 18.63 7.02 -6.37
C SER A 137 19.75 6.16 -6.91
N ALA A 138 19.70 5.77 -8.16
CA ALA A 138 20.72 4.97 -8.81
C ALA A 138 22.01 5.77 -9.01
N THR A 139 21.91 7.02 -9.48
CA THR A 139 23.06 7.93 -9.63
C THR A 139 23.74 8.15 -8.28
N ALA A 140 22.97 8.46 -7.24
CA ALA A 140 23.50 8.69 -5.90
C ALA A 140 24.17 7.46 -5.28
N LEU A 141 23.76 6.24 -5.64
CA LEU A 141 24.37 5.00 -5.16
C LEU A 141 25.46 4.45 -6.08
N GLY A 142 25.73 5.09 -7.22
CA GLY A 142 26.56 4.52 -8.27
C GLY A 142 26.06 3.15 -8.75
N ALA A 143 24.73 2.98 -8.76
CA ALA A 143 24.12 1.70 -9.09
C ALA A 143 24.28 1.37 -10.58
N LYS A 144 24.72 0.14 -10.89
CA LYS A 144 24.93 -0.33 -12.26
C LYS A 144 23.67 -0.85 -12.93
N ALA A 145 22.62 -1.14 -12.16
CA ALA A 145 21.35 -1.65 -12.66
C ALA A 145 20.19 -1.19 -11.80
N ALA A 146 19.07 -0.95 -12.44
CA ALA A 146 17.80 -0.69 -11.79
C ALA A 146 16.71 -1.62 -12.34
N TYR A 147 15.78 -2.00 -11.48
CA TYR A 147 14.64 -2.84 -11.82
C TYR A 147 13.35 -2.17 -11.36
N ILE A 148 12.29 -2.35 -12.14
CA ILE A 148 10.94 -2.04 -11.72
C ILE A 148 10.09 -3.30 -11.81
N TYR A 149 9.52 -3.71 -10.67
CA TYR A 149 8.80 -4.95 -10.49
C TYR A 149 7.30 -4.68 -10.49
N ILE A 150 6.58 -5.09 -11.55
CA ILE A 150 5.22 -4.63 -11.84
C ILE A 150 4.30 -5.82 -12.12
N LYS A 151 3.14 -5.89 -11.44
CA LYS A 151 2.10 -6.90 -11.69
C LYS A 151 1.15 -6.50 -12.82
N ASP A 152 0.69 -5.26 -12.82
CA ASP A 152 -0.31 -4.77 -13.75
C ASP A 152 0.23 -4.64 -15.19
N LYS A 153 -0.44 -5.24 -16.16
CA LYS A 153 0.00 -5.28 -17.55
C LYS A 153 -0.03 -3.91 -18.23
N GLU A 154 -1.03 -3.08 -17.95
CA GLU A 154 -1.12 -1.75 -18.55
C GLU A 154 -0.06 -0.82 -17.96
N ALA A 155 0.25 -0.94 -16.66
CA ALA A 155 1.37 -0.25 -16.05
C ALA A 155 2.72 -0.68 -16.67
N GLN A 156 2.90 -1.98 -16.96
CA GLN A 156 4.10 -2.46 -17.69
C GLN A 156 4.23 -1.79 -19.07
N VAL A 157 3.12 -1.70 -19.81
CA VAL A 157 3.08 -1.04 -21.14
C VAL A 157 3.41 0.46 -20.99
N ALA A 158 2.80 1.16 -20.03
CA ALA A 158 3.03 2.58 -19.79
C ALA A 158 4.49 2.89 -19.41
N VAL A 159 5.05 2.11 -18.48
CA VAL A 159 6.47 2.23 -18.08
C VAL A 159 7.41 1.89 -19.24
N GLY A 160 7.13 0.82 -19.99
CA GLY A 160 7.92 0.46 -21.17
C GLY A 160 7.93 1.56 -22.24
N ALA A 161 6.79 2.23 -22.47
CA ALA A 161 6.71 3.37 -23.36
C ALA A 161 7.53 4.56 -22.83
N ALA A 162 7.42 4.87 -21.54
CA ALA A 162 8.19 5.95 -20.92
C ALA A 162 9.70 5.72 -20.98
N ILE A 163 10.17 4.48 -20.77
CA ILE A 163 11.59 4.12 -20.93
C ILE A 163 12.04 4.35 -22.38
N ARG A 164 11.25 3.93 -23.37
CA ARG A 164 11.57 4.20 -24.80
C ARG A 164 11.66 5.69 -25.10
N GLU A 165 10.68 6.49 -24.66
CA GLU A 165 10.69 7.95 -24.85
C GLU A 165 11.95 8.61 -24.27
N ARG A 166 12.41 8.15 -23.12
CA ARG A 166 13.63 8.67 -22.45
C ARG A 166 14.87 8.31 -23.25
N ARG A 167 14.97 7.05 -23.67
CA ARG A 167 16.10 6.58 -24.48
C ARG A 167 16.18 7.31 -25.82
N ASP A 168 15.05 7.44 -26.54
CA ASP A 168 15.01 8.06 -27.86
C ASP A 168 15.37 9.57 -27.81
N ARG A 169 15.29 10.18 -26.63
CA ARG A 169 15.68 11.58 -26.38
C ARG A 169 17.02 11.74 -25.65
N GLY A 170 17.74 10.65 -25.44
CA GLY A 170 19.05 10.68 -24.79
C GLY A 170 19.03 11.10 -23.32
N VAL A 171 17.91 10.92 -22.62
CA VAL A 171 17.76 11.26 -21.19
C VAL A 171 17.76 10.03 -20.27
N GLU A 172 18.09 8.85 -20.80
CA GLU A 172 18.22 7.62 -20.02
C GLU A 172 19.63 7.53 -19.43
N GLU A 173 19.80 7.87 -18.14
CA GLU A 173 21.10 7.82 -17.44
C GLU A 173 21.37 6.44 -16.83
N VAL A 174 20.34 5.69 -16.51
CA VAL A 174 20.43 4.37 -15.86
C VAL A 174 19.50 3.40 -16.57
N LYS A 175 20.04 2.23 -16.95
CA LYS A 175 19.24 1.17 -17.57
C LYS A 175 18.24 0.60 -16.57
N VAL A 176 16.95 0.84 -16.80
CA VAL A 176 15.85 0.29 -16.02
C VAL A 176 15.28 -0.94 -16.74
N THR A 177 15.21 -2.07 -16.03
CA THR A 177 14.63 -3.31 -16.52
C THR A 177 13.27 -3.56 -15.88
N VAL A 178 12.23 -3.72 -16.69
CA VAL A 178 10.89 -4.12 -16.21
C VAL A 178 10.89 -5.62 -15.95
N VAL A 179 10.45 -6.00 -14.75
CA VAL A 179 10.29 -7.41 -14.33
C VAL A 179 8.84 -7.65 -13.97
N GLU A 180 8.24 -8.66 -14.58
CA GLU A 180 6.86 -9.04 -14.31
C GLU A 180 6.72 -9.69 -12.93
N ALA A 181 5.85 -9.12 -12.10
CA ALA A 181 5.42 -9.67 -10.84
C ALA A 181 4.24 -10.65 -11.06
N PRO A 182 4.33 -11.90 -10.61
CA PRO A 182 3.20 -12.80 -10.67
C PRO A 182 2.13 -12.40 -9.64
N SER A 183 0.92 -12.90 -9.84
CA SER A 183 -0.14 -12.80 -8.85
C SER A 183 0.25 -13.54 -7.57
N GLY A 184 -0.27 -13.07 -6.42
CA GLY A 184 -0.06 -13.67 -5.11
C GLY A 184 0.28 -12.61 -4.05
N TYR A 185 -0.28 -12.79 -2.86
CA TYR A 185 -0.16 -11.82 -1.76
C TYR A 185 1.30 -11.66 -1.28
N VAL A 186 2.07 -12.75 -1.26
CA VAL A 186 3.47 -12.75 -0.82
C VAL A 186 4.48 -12.38 -1.92
N SER A 187 4.01 -12.19 -3.17
CA SER A 187 4.90 -11.90 -4.31
C SER A 187 5.64 -10.57 -4.18
N GLY A 188 5.09 -9.62 -3.43
CA GLY A 188 5.67 -8.29 -3.16
C GLY A 188 6.57 -8.21 -1.94
N GLN A 189 6.73 -9.29 -1.19
CA GLN A 189 7.64 -9.33 -0.05
C GLN A 189 9.09 -9.17 -0.55
N GLU A 190 9.93 -8.42 0.19
CA GLU A 190 11.27 -8.02 -0.29
C GLU A 190 12.10 -9.19 -0.83
N THR A 191 12.15 -10.32 -0.13
CA THR A 191 12.94 -11.48 -0.58
C THR A 191 12.29 -12.24 -1.74
N SER A 192 10.96 -12.16 -1.89
CA SER A 192 10.24 -12.68 -3.06
C SER A 192 10.57 -11.89 -4.32
N VAL A 193 10.59 -10.56 -4.19
CA VAL A 193 10.99 -9.64 -5.29
C VAL A 193 12.41 -9.93 -5.74
N VAL A 194 13.35 -10.01 -4.79
CA VAL A 194 14.75 -10.34 -5.09
C VAL A 194 14.85 -11.68 -5.83
N ARG A 195 14.20 -12.72 -5.30
CA ARG A 195 14.22 -14.06 -5.91
C ARG A 195 13.62 -14.07 -7.30
N ARG A 196 12.56 -13.30 -7.56
CA ARG A 196 11.94 -13.19 -8.88
C ARG A 196 12.84 -12.47 -9.89
N ILE A 197 13.51 -11.41 -9.48
CA ILE A 197 14.50 -10.72 -10.33
C ILE A 197 15.64 -11.68 -10.70
N GLU A 198 16.00 -12.59 -9.81
CA GLU A 198 16.98 -13.67 -10.04
C GLU A 198 16.40 -14.85 -10.87
N ARG A 199 15.20 -14.70 -11.45
CA ARG A 199 14.47 -15.69 -12.26
C ARG A 199 13.97 -16.91 -11.47
N GLY A 200 13.92 -16.84 -10.14
CA GLY A 200 13.28 -17.83 -9.28
C GLY A 200 11.78 -17.56 -9.09
N PRO A 201 11.08 -18.39 -8.31
CA PRO A 201 9.70 -18.16 -7.95
C PRO A 201 9.57 -16.93 -7.03
N ALA A 202 8.47 -16.18 -7.17
CA ALA A 202 8.18 -15.01 -6.33
C ALA A 202 7.63 -15.43 -4.95
N LEU A 203 8.42 -16.18 -4.22
CA LEU A 203 8.11 -16.69 -2.88
C LEU A 203 9.16 -16.22 -1.88
N PRO A 204 8.79 -15.91 -0.64
CA PRO A 204 9.73 -15.50 0.40
C PRO A 204 10.88 -16.49 0.58
N ARG A 205 12.05 -15.95 0.87
CA ARG A 205 13.22 -16.73 1.24
C ARG A 205 13.68 -16.29 2.63
N TYR A 206 13.93 -17.24 3.50
CA TYR A 206 14.57 -16.93 4.76
C TYR A 206 15.97 -16.34 4.49
N SER A 207 16.27 -15.24 5.12
CA SER A 207 17.57 -14.58 5.03
C SER A 207 17.90 -13.92 6.36
N THR A 208 19.11 -14.10 6.84
CA THR A 208 19.64 -13.41 8.01
C THR A 208 20.11 -11.99 7.68
N ALA A 209 20.51 -11.77 6.41
CA ALA A 209 20.93 -10.46 5.93
C ALA A 209 19.72 -9.67 5.36
N ARG A 210 19.66 -8.38 5.69
CA ARG A 210 18.68 -7.47 5.07
C ARG A 210 19.01 -7.28 3.59
N VAL A 211 17.99 -7.08 2.76
CA VAL A 211 18.13 -6.82 1.31
C VAL A 211 19.03 -5.62 1.01
N ALA A 212 19.03 -4.62 1.88
CA ALA A 212 19.94 -3.46 1.78
C ALA A 212 21.43 -3.86 1.84
N VAL A 213 21.75 -4.97 2.47
CA VAL A 213 23.14 -5.48 2.61
C VAL A 213 23.42 -6.57 1.58
N SER A 214 22.48 -7.50 1.37
CA SER A 214 22.62 -8.63 0.45
C SER A 214 21.29 -8.92 -0.23
N GLY A 215 21.05 -8.27 -1.36
CA GLY A 215 19.83 -8.40 -2.16
C GLY A 215 20.06 -9.12 -3.48
N VAL A 216 19.70 -8.52 -4.60
CA VAL A 216 19.76 -9.11 -5.94
C VAL A 216 21.19 -9.55 -6.26
N LYS A 217 21.35 -10.83 -6.56
CA LYS A 217 22.66 -11.48 -6.81
C LYS A 217 23.68 -11.26 -5.69
N GLY A 218 23.20 -11.05 -4.47
CA GLY A 218 24.02 -10.76 -3.30
C GLY A 218 24.63 -9.34 -3.30
N ALA A 219 24.16 -8.43 -4.13
CA ALA A 219 24.56 -7.03 -4.13
C ALA A 219 23.71 -6.22 -3.12
N PRO A 220 24.27 -5.16 -2.52
CA PRO A 220 23.49 -4.21 -1.74
C PRO A 220 22.34 -3.67 -2.59
N THR A 221 21.10 -3.78 -2.11
CA THR A 221 19.93 -3.45 -2.93
C THR A 221 19.01 -2.47 -2.22
N LEU A 222 18.80 -1.30 -2.84
CA LEU A 222 17.80 -0.33 -2.42
C LEU A 222 16.44 -0.73 -3.01
N LEU A 223 15.63 -1.42 -2.23
CA LEU A 223 14.29 -1.83 -2.63
C LEU A 223 13.27 -0.95 -1.93
N ALA A 224 12.44 -0.24 -2.69
CA ALA A 224 11.35 0.59 -2.16
C ALA A 224 10.13 0.58 -3.08
N ASN A 225 9.01 1.05 -2.55
CA ASN A 225 7.76 1.21 -3.31
C ASN A 225 7.88 2.32 -4.36
N VAL A 226 7.15 2.22 -5.46
CA VAL A 226 7.18 3.19 -6.58
C VAL A 226 6.73 4.59 -6.16
N GLU A 227 5.77 4.71 -5.26
CA GLU A 227 5.33 6.01 -4.72
C GLU A 227 6.47 6.70 -3.93
N THR A 228 7.30 5.93 -3.23
CA THR A 228 8.48 6.46 -2.54
C THR A 228 9.47 7.07 -3.54
N TYR A 229 9.72 6.40 -4.67
CA TYR A 229 10.58 6.95 -5.72
C TYR A 229 10.00 8.20 -6.38
N ALA A 230 8.68 8.24 -6.59
CA ALA A 230 8.03 9.46 -7.10
C ALA A 230 8.23 10.65 -6.13
N HIS A 231 8.14 10.41 -4.82
CA HIS A 231 8.46 11.44 -3.82
C HIS A 231 9.93 11.86 -3.84
N VAL A 232 10.87 10.92 -4.03
CA VAL A 232 12.30 11.27 -4.23
C VAL A 232 12.45 12.26 -5.37
N ALA A 233 11.79 12.02 -6.50
CA ALA A 233 11.86 12.92 -7.65
C ALA A 233 11.30 14.31 -7.35
N LEU A 234 10.21 14.42 -6.60
CA LEU A 234 9.62 15.70 -6.19
C LEU A 234 10.51 16.43 -5.18
N ILE A 235 10.98 15.74 -4.15
CA ILE A 235 11.84 16.31 -3.12
C ILE A 235 13.13 16.85 -3.72
N MET A 236 13.76 16.14 -4.64
CA MET A 236 15.01 16.59 -5.26
C MET A 236 14.80 17.77 -6.21
N ARG A 237 13.58 17.99 -6.74
CA ARG A 237 13.28 19.17 -7.56
C ARG A 237 12.94 20.39 -6.74
N PHE A 238 12.14 20.21 -5.67
CA PHE A 238 11.51 21.31 -4.97
C PHE A 238 12.05 21.56 -3.56
N GLY A 239 12.86 20.64 -3.08
CA GLY A 239 13.53 20.73 -1.77
C GLY A 239 12.72 20.11 -0.63
N ALA A 240 13.43 19.88 0.47
CA ALA A 240 12.87 19.29 1.69
C ALA A 240 11.82 20.20 2.35
N ASP A 241 12.07 21.52 2.36
CA ASP A 241 11.15 22.47 2.98
C ASP A 241 9.81 22.52 2.24
N TRP A 242 9.85 22.47 0.90
CA TRP A 242 8.64 22.38 0.10
C TRP A 242 7.83 21.12 0.46
N TYR A 243 8.50 19.98 0.55
CA TYR A 243 7.85 18.71 0.89
C TYR A 243 7.21 18.73 2.27
N ARG A 244 7.87 19.34 3.24
CA ARG A 244 7.42 19.42 4.64
C ARG A 244 6.31 20.44 4.90
N ARG A 245 5.99 21.30 3.93
CA ARG A 245 4.85 22.25 4.06
C ARG A 245 3.50 21.57 4.14
N ILE A 246 3.44 20.27 3.84
CA ILE A 246 2.24 19.47 3.78
C ILE A 246 2.39 18.24 4.61
N GLY A 247 1.27 17.75 5.13
CA GLY A 247 1.26 16.72 6.13
C GLY A 247 1.51 17.25 7.53
N THR A 248 1.94 16.40 8.42
CA THR A 248 2.31 16.77 9.78
C THR A 248 3.82 16.83 9.95
N GLY A 249 4.30 17.38 11.07
CA GLY A 249 5.74 17.40 11.36
C GLY A 249 6.37 16.00 11.41
N ALA A 250 5.62 15.02 11.88
CA ALA A 250 6.06 13.63 11.99
C ALA A 250 5.88 12.86 10.68
N ASP A 251 4.86 13.18 9.88
CA ASP A 251 4.50 12.50 8.64
C ASP A 251 4.31 13.55 7.52
N PRO A 252 5.41 14.08 6.95
CA PRO A 252 5.37 15.11 5.94
C PRO A 252 5.06 14.58 4.53
N GLY A 253 4.68 15.51 3.67
CA GLY A 253 4.34 15.25 2.28
C GLY A 253 2.91 14.76 2.12
N THR A 254 2.67 14.05 1.01
CA THR A 254 1.39 13.39 0.73
C THR A 254 1.55 11.89 0.70
N ARG A 255 0.41 11.18 0.66
CA ARG A 255 0.36 9.76 0.36
C ARG A 255 -0.85 9.42 -0.50
N LEU A 256 -0.71 8.36 -1.28
CA LEU A 256 -1.81 7.79 -2.03
C LEU A 256 -2.55 6.77 -1.17
N VAL A 257 -3.87 6.87 -1.13
CA VAL A 257 -4.73 5.91 -0.44
C VAL A 257 -5.81 5.41 -1.38
N THR A 258 -6.17 4.13 -1.27
CA THR A 258 -7.26 3.53 -2.02
C THR A 258 -8.47 3.37 -1.11
N VAL A 259 -9.59 4.01 -1.45
CA VAL A 259 -10.86 3.87 -0.75
C VAL A 259 -11.75 2.91 -1.54
N VAL A 260 -12.25 1.86 -0.88
CA VAL A 260 -13.07 0.80 -1.51
C VAL A 260 -14.18 0.33 -0.57
N GLY A 261 -15.06 -0.50 -1.09
CA GLY A 261 -16.19 -1.09 -0.34
C GLY A 261 -17.46 -0.26 -0.50
N ALA A 262 -18.18 -0.05 0.59
CA ALA A 262 -19.48 0.62 0.60
C ALA A 262 -19.38 2.15 0.49
N VAL A 263 -18.87 2.62 -0.65
CA VAL A 263 -18.74 4.04 -1.00
C VAL A 263 -19.22 4.27 -2.45
N GLU A 264 -19.71 5.46 -2.74
CA GLU A 264 -20.18 5.81 -4.09
C GLU A 264 -19.03 6.05 -5.08
N ARG A 265 -17.91 6.55 -4.58
CA ARG A 265 -16.73 6.89 -5.37
C ARG A 265 -15.50 6.12 -4.89
N PRO A 266 -15.45 4.79 -5.14
CA PRO A 266 -14.24 4.03 -4.87
C PRO A 266 -13.12 4.46 -5.80
N GLY A 267 -11.89 4.57 -5.28
CA GLY A 267 -10.75 4.98 -6.09
C GLY A 267 -9.53 5.34 -5.28
N VAL A 268 -8.54 5.96 -5.94
CA VAL A 268 -7.31 6.41 -5.33
C VAL A 268 -7.37 7.91 -5.07
N TYR A 269 -7.00 8.29 -3.87
CA TYR A 269 -6.97 9.67 -3.39
C TYR A 269 -5.55 10.04 -2.99
N GLU A 270 -5.09 11.24 -3.36
CA GLU A 270 -3.88 11.81 -2.78
C GLU A 270 -4.27 12.67 -1.58
N VAL A 271 -3.77 12.32 -0.41
CA VAL A 271 -4.12 12.95 0.86
C VAL A 271 -2.89 13.48 1.58
N ALA A 272 -3.06 14.56 2.33
CA ALA A 272 -2.04 15.06 3.24
C ALA A 272 -2.23 14.41 4.62
N PRO A 273 -1.24 13.72 5.21
CA PRO A 273 -1.34 13.23 6.59
C PRO A 273 -1.83 14.31 7.55
N GLY A 274 -2.66 13.92 8.50
CA GLY A 274 -3.46 14.85 9.32
C GLY A 274 -4.87 15.08 8.77
N PHE A 275 -5.25 14.46 7.63
CA PHE A 275 -6.62 14.53 7.14
C PHE A 275 -7.60 13.82 8.08
N GLN A 276 -8.84 14.31 8.13
CA GLN A 276 -9.89 13.68 8.92
C GLN A 276 -10.47 12.48 8.17
N LEU A 277 -10.51 11.30 8.80
CA LEU A 277 -11.04 10.09 8.19
C LEU A 277 -12.50 10.27 7.76
N SER A 278 -13.33 10.85 8.63
CA SER A 278 -14.75 11.12 8.34
C SER A 278 -14.94 12.04 7.14
N SER A 279 -14.05 13.03 6.94
CA SER A 279 -14.10 13.92 5.77
C SER A 279 -13.79 13.16 4.48
N LEU A 280 -12.73 12.34 4.46
CA LEU A 280 -12.39 11.53 3.30
C LEU A 280 -13.53 10.56 2.94
N LEU A 281 -14.13 9.89 3.94
CA LEU A 281 -15.23 8.96 3.69
C LEU A 281 -16.48 9.67 3.15
N ARG A 282 -16.79 10.87 3.65
CA ARG A 282 -17.86 11.71 3.11
C ARG A 282 -17.59 12.09 1.66
N ASP A 283 -16.35 12.50 1.35
CA ASP A 283 -15.94 12.85 0.00
C ASP A 283 -15.95 11.63 -0.94
N ALA A 284 -15.72 10.43 -0.42
CA ALA A 284 -15.89 9.20 -1.17
C ALA A 284 -17.37 8.74 -1.32
N GLY A 285 -18.32 9.48 -0.70
CA GLY A 285 -19.73 9.12 -0.73
C GLY A 285 -20.08 7.93 0.18
N GLY A 286 -19.32 7.76 1.27
CA GLY A 286 -19.63 6.76 2.30
C GLY A 286 -20.85 7.17 3.12
N SER A 287 -21.92 6.39 3.03
CA SER A 287 -23.13 6.57 3.82
C SER A 287 -23.34 5.37 4.76
N GLN A 288 -23.87 5.64 5.96
CA GLN A 288 -24.15 4.61 6.97
C GLN A 288 -22.95 3.68 7.23
N VAL A 289 -21.77 4.27 7.32
CA VAL A 289 -20.54 3.52 7.60
C VAL A 289 -20.65 2.81 8.94
N ARG A 290 -20.49 1.49 8.94
CA ARG A 290 -20.51 0.63 10.12
C ARG A 290 -19.12 0.34 10.65
N ALA A 291 -18.19 0.10 9.75
CA ALA A 291 -16.82 -0.22 10.08
C ALA A 291 -15.85 0.17 8.96
N VAL A 292 -14.60 0.38 9.32
CA VAL A 292 -13.51 0.67 8.38
C VAL A 292 -12.37 -0.29 8.64
N LEU A 293 -11.90 -0.97 7.60
CA LEU A 293 -10.62 -1.68 7.60
C LEU A 293 -9.53 -0.72 7.13
N LEU A 294 -8.63 -0.32 8.01
CA LEU A 294 -7.57 0.60 7.72
C LEU A 294 -6.23 -0.12 7.52
N GLY A 295 -5.55 0.15 6.42
CA GLY A 295 -4.22 -0.37 6.12
C GLY A 295 -4.17 -1.61 5.21
N GLY A 296 -5.33 -2.09 4.73
CA GLY A 296 -5.46 -3.31 3.95
C GLY A 296 -5.63 -4.56 4.81
N TYR A 297 -5.44 -5.73 4.24
CA TYR A 297 -5.72 -7.00 4.91
C TYR A 297 -4.82 -7.30 6.11
N PHE A 298 -3.64 -6.69 6.20
CA PHE A 298 -2.79 -6.73 7.39
C PHE A 298 -3.01 -5.53 8.32
N GLY A 299 -4.07 -4.77 8.07
CA GLY A 299 -4.46 -3.63 8.87
C GLY A 299 -5.34 -3.98 10.07
N GLY A 300 -6.10 -2.99 10.52
CA GLY A 300 -6.99 -3.14 11.66
C GLY A 300 -8.35 -2.51 11.43
N TRP A 301 -9.33 -2.99 12.19
CA TRP A 301 -10.70 -2.53 12.14
C TRP A 301 -10.97 -1.34 13.06
N ILE A 302 -11.80 -0.44 12.59
CA ILE A 302 -12.43 0.63 13.35
C ILE A 302 -13.93 0.38 13.28
N SER A 303 -14.59 0.17 14.41
CA SER A 303 -16.06 0.12 14.51
C SER A 303 -16.62 1.53 14.57
N ALA A 304 -17.71 1.78 13.86
CA ALA A 304 -18.33 3.11 13.77
C ALA A 304 -19.85 3.05 13.96
N PRO A 305 -20.35 2.60 15.13
CA PRO A 305 -21.77 2.47 15.39
C PRO A 305 -22.51 3.82 15.39
N SER A 306 -21.86 4.90 15.80
CA SER A 306 -22.42 6.26 15.79
C SER A 306 -21.88 7.14 14.65
N GLY A 307 -20.75 6.75 14.04
CA GLY A 307 -20.03 7.53 13.04
C GLY A 307 -19.00 8.49 13.61
N THR A 308 -19.15 8.94 14.87
CA THR A 308 -18.20 9.85 15.54
C THR A 308 -16.85 9.22 15.83
N GLU A 309 -16.78 7.90 15.86
CA GLU A 309 -15.53 7.14 16.02
C GLU A 309 -14.56 7.35 14.85
N LEU A 310 -15.06 7.89 13.74
CA LEU A 310 -14.27 8.21 12.54
C LEU A 310 -13.75 9.65 12.52
N ASP A 311 -14.11 10.48 13.50
CA ASP A 311 -13.71 11.87 13.60
C ASP A 311 -12.33 12.01 14.26
N PHE A 312 -11.30 11.56 13.57
CA PHE A 312 -9.91 11.73 13.99
C PHE A 312 -8.98 11.92 12.81
N ALA A 313 -7.84 12.55 13.08
CA ALA A 313 -6.83 12.81 12.07
C ALA A 313 -6.03 11.53 11.75
N ILE A 314 -5.80 11.26 10.48
CA ILE A 314 -4.98 10.15 10.01
C ILE A 314 -3.55 10.63 9.80
N ASP A 315 -2.69 10.29 10.73
CA ASP A 315 -1.23 10.41 10.64
C ASP A 315 -0.57 9.27 11.45
N ASP A 316 0.73 9.10 11.26
CA ASP A 316 1.46 7.98 11.87
C ASP A 316 1.43 8.01 13.42
N VAL A 317 1.36 9.19 14.04
CA VAL A 317 1.29 9.35 15.52
C VAL A 317 -0.08 8.90 16.04
N THR A 318 -1.14 9.50 15.52
CA THR A 318 -2.53 9.18 15.92
C THR A 318 -2.87 7.71 15.69
N LEU A 319 -2.41 7.16 14.55
CA LEU A 319 -2.62 5.74 14.24
C LEU A 319 -1.86 4.82 15.19
N SER A 320 -0.61 5.16 15.53
CA SER A 320 0.20 4.38 16.48
C SER A 320 -0.44 4.32 17.86
N GLU A 321 -0.97 5.44 18.37
CA GLU A 321 -1.71 5.50 19.64
C GLU A 321 -2.94 4.57 19.64
N ARG A 322 -3.59 4.44 18.48
CA ARG A 322 -4.73 3.54 18.27
C ARG A 322 -4.33 2.10 17.91
N LYS A 323 -3.03 1.78 17.89
CA LYS A 323 -2.47 0.49 17.45
C LYS A 323 -2.85 0.13 16.02
N LEU A 324 -2.98 1.14 15.16
CA LEU A 324 -3.27 1.06 13.75
C LEU A 324 -2.09 1.55 12.91
N SER A 325 -2.13 1.33 11.61
CA SER A 325 -1.19 1.90 10.65
C SER A 325 -1.86 2.08 9.28
N MET A 326 -1.32 2.98 8.46
CA MET A 326 -1.80 3.10 7.06
C MET A 326 -1.46 1.90 6.18
N GLY A 327 -0.53 1.04 6.61
CA GLY A 327 -0.20 -0.19 5.90
C GLY A 327 -0.04 0.01 4.39
N ALA A 328 -0.80 -0.75 3.60
CA ALA A 328 -0.81 -0.66 2.15
C ALA A 328 -1.54 0.58 1.57
N GLY A 329 -1.98 1.51 2.42
CA GLY A 329 -2.74 2.69 1.98
C GLY A 329 -4.16 2.36 1.54
N VAL A 330 -4.79 1.35 2.14
CA VAL A 330 -6.17 0.94 1.83
C VAL A 330 -7.11 1.34 2.95
N ILE A 331 -8.27 1.85 2.59
CA ILE A 331 -9.38 2.18 3.48
C ILE A 331 -10.60 1.41 2.95
N GLY A 332 -10.90 0.27 3.58
CA GLY A 332 -12.03 -0.59 3.22
C GLY A 332 -13.25 -0.24 4.06
N VAL A 333 -14.37 0.08 3.42
CA VAL A 333 -15.57 0.59 4.08
C VAL A 333 -16.68 -0.45 4.07
N LEU A 334 -17.26 -0.72 5.23
CA LEU A 334 -18.46 -1.53 5.38
C LEU A 334 -19.64 -0.66 5.82
N ASN A 335 -20.82 -0.90 5.24
CA ASN A 335 -22.09 -0.34 5.67
C ASN A 335 -22.85 -1.32 6.58
N ARG A 336 -24.09 -0.99 6.95
CA ARG A 336 -24.93 -1.81 7.83
C ARG A 336 -25.39 -3.12 7.23
N ASP A 337 -25.29 -3.29 5.91
CA ASP A 337 -25.71 -4.52 5.22
C ASP A 337 -24.71 -5.66 5.33
N THR A 338 -23.44 -5.34 5.71
CA THR A 338 -22.35 -6.30 5.76
C THR A 338 -21.93 -6.61 7.19
N CYS A 339 -21.85 -7.89 7.55
CA CYS A 339 -21.29 -8.31 8.82
C CYS A 339 -19.76 -8.25 8.80
N PRO A 340 -19.11 -7.47 9.69
CA PRO A 340 -17.66 -7.35 9.68
C PRO A 340 -16.94 -8.63 10.09
N VAL A 341 -17.58 -9.51 10.87
CA VAL A 341 -17.00 -10.80 11.27
C VAL A 341 -17.00 -11.78 10.09
N VAL A 342 -18.10 -11.81 9.32
CA VAL A 342 -18.19 -12.64 8.10
C VAL A 342 -17.24 -12.13 7.02
N GLU A 343 -17.17 -10.81 6.82
CA GLU A 343 -16.24 -10.19 5.87
C GLU A 343 -14.78 -10.52 6.22
N ALA A 344 -14.41 -10.36 7.49
CA ALA A 344 -13.07 -10.70 7.96
C ALA A 344 -12.74 -12.19 7.81
N ALA A 345 -13.70 -13.08 8.00
CA ALA A 345 -13.50 -14.51 7.81
C ALA A 345 -13.20 -14.86 6.34
N GLY A 346 -13.90 -14.23 5.40
CA GLY A 346 -13.57 -14.36 3.97
C GLY A 346 -12.18 -13.87 3.64
N ILE A 347 -11.75 -12.73 4.25
CA ILE A 347 -10.38 -12.22 4.06
C ILE A 347 -9.34 -13.20 4.65
N VAL A 348 -9.58 -13.77 5.83
CA VAL A 348 -8.69 -14.76 6.46
C VAL A 348 -8.58 -16.02 5.61
N GLU A 349 -9.69 -16.53 5.06
CA GLU A 349 -9.71 -17.67 4.13
C GLU A 349 -8.88 -17.36 2.88
N TYR A 350 -9.10 -16.19 2.27
CA TYR A 350 -8.31 -15.73 1.13
C TYR A 350 -6.82 -15.69 1.46
N LEU A 351 -6.43 -15.07 2.58
CA LEU A 351 -5.03 -14.95 2.99
C LEU A 351 -4.39 -16.31 3.30
N ALA A 352 -5.11 -17.25 3.89
CA ALA A 352 -4.62 -18.61 4.11
C ALA A 352 -4.28 -19.31 2.77
N GLY A 353 -5.14 -19.14 1.76
CA GLY A 353 -4.92 -19.62 0.40
C GLY A 353 -3.79 -18.92 -0.36
N GLN A 354 -3.43 -17.68 0.03
CA GLN A 354 -2.33 -16.89 -0.55
C GLN A 354 -0.97 -17.11 0.12
N SER A 355 -0.88 -18.08 1.02
CA SER A 355 0.37 -18.38 1.74
C SER A 355 1.46 -18.95 0.82
N ALA A 356 2.73 -18.79 1.23
CA ALA A 356 3.85 -19.34 0.49
C ALA A 356 3.96 -20.87 0.60
N GLY A 357 3.29 -21.51 1.57
CA GLY A 357 3.31 -22.95 1.79
C GLY A 357 4.68 -23.53 2.18
N GLN A 358 5.61 -22.71 2.70
CA GLN A 358 7.01 -23.09 2.91
C GLN A 358 7.39 -23.35 4.38
N CYS A 359 6.55 -23.01 5.33
CA CYS A 359 6.83 -23.18 6.76
C CYS A 359 5.60 -23.67 7.51
N GLY A 360 5.80 -24.23 8.71
CA GLY A 360 4.73 -24.74 9.57
C GLY A 360 3.56 -23.78 9.78
N PRO A 361 3.81 -22.50 10.10
CA PRO A 361 2.76 -21.49 10.15
C PRO A 361 1.88 -21.41 8.91
N CYS A 362 2.44 -21.47 7.70
CA CYS A 362 1.67 -21.45 6.46
C CYS A 362 0.93 -22.76 6.18
N VAL A 363 1.61 -23.90 6.37
CA VAL A 363 1.07 -25.22 5.96
C VAL A 363 0.00 -25.72 6.93
N ASN A 364 0.21 -25.52 8.24
CA ASN A 364 -0.66 -26.03 9.29
C ASN A 364 -1.45 -24.89 10.00
N GLY A 365 -0.75 -23.81 10.34
CA GLY A 365 -1.31 -22.77 11.20
C GLY A 365 -2.40 -21.95 10.54
N LEU A 366 -2.18 -21.43 9.33
CA LEU A 366 -3.17 -20.58 8.64
C LEU A 366 -4.45 -21.33 8.27
N PRO A 367 -4.42 -22.57 7.77
CA PRO A 367 -5.65 -23.35 7.56
C PRO A 367 -6.45 -23.56 8.83
N GLU A 368 -5.79 -23.84 9.96
CA GLU A 368 -6.46 -24.02 11.26
C GLU A 368 -7.07 -22.70 11.75
N ILE A 369 -6.33 -21.59 11.67
CA ILE A 369 -6.84 -20.25 12.00
C ILE A 369 -8.08 -19.93 11.14
N SER A 370 -8.03 -20.18 9.83
CA SER A 370 -9.13 -19.93 8.92
C SER A 370 -10.38 -20.75 9.28
N THR A 371 -10.19 -22.05 9.53
CA THR A 371 -11.28 -22.96 9.91
C THR A 371 -11.91 -22.55 11.24
N SER A 372 -11.09 -22.25 12.25
CA SER A 372 -11.55 -21.84 13.57
C SER A 372 -12.32 -20.49 13.50
N PHE A 373 -11.82 -19.56 12.69
CA PHE A 373 -12.48 -18.27 12.53
C PHE A 373 -13.79 -18.37 11.73
N ALA A 374 -13.86 -19.27 10.75
CA ALA A 374 -15.09 -19.57 10.02
C ALA A 374 -16.20 -20.10 10.94
N ARG A 375 -15.89 -20.92 11.96
CA ARG A 375 -16.88 -21.37 12.96
C ARG A 375 -17.51 -20.20 13.71
N ILE A 376 -16.75 -19.16 14.00
CA ILE A 376 -17.24 -17.94 14.66
C ILE A 376 -18.16 -17.16 13.70
N ALA A 377 -17.72 -16.97 12.47
CA ALA A 377 -18.44 -16.20 11.47
C ALA A 377 -19.79 -16.84 11.07
N LEU A 378 -19.79 -18.17 10.94
CA LEU A 378 -21.01 -18.93 10.55
C LEU A 378 -21.89 -19.34 11.73
N SER A 379 -21.60 -18.90 12.93
CA SER A 379 -22.36 -19.24 14.15
C SER A 379 -22.47 -20.74 14.42
N SER A 380 -21.61 -21.57 13.81
CA SER A 380 -21.71 -23.02 13.87
C SER A 380 -21.22 -23.60 15.20
N ASN A 381 -20.21 -22.97 15.82
CA ASN A 381 -19.72 -23.26 17.17
C ASN A 381 -18.72 -22.19 17.61
N VAL A 382 -19.24 -21.03 18.05
CA VAL A 382 -18.43 -19.85 18.38
C VAL A 382 -17.44 -20.10 19.51
N ASP A 383 -17.87 -20.77 20.58
CA ASP A 383 -16.99 -21.03 21.74
C ASP A 383 -15.82 -21.95 21.38
N ARG A 384 -16.08 -22.97 20.56
CA ARG A 384 -15.04 -23.86 20.04
C ARG A 384 -14.06 -23.08 19.16
N GLY A 385 -14.56 -22.27 18.22
CA GLY A 385 -13.73 -21.45 17.34
C GLY A 385 -12.82 -20.52 18.13
N LEU A 386 -13.34 -19.83 19.16
CA LEU A 386 -12.54 -18.97 20.03
C LEU A 386 -11.47 -19.73 20.82
N THR A 387 -11.80 -20.96 21.29
CA THR A 387 -10.86 -21.81 22.03
C THR A 387 -9.73 -22.28 21.13
N GLU A 388 -10.04 -22.75 19.93
CA GLU A 388 -9.06 -23.20 18.93
C GLU A 388 -8.13 -22.04 18.52
N LEU A 389 -8.66 -20.82 18.27
CA LEU A 389 -7.83 -19.65 17.97
C LEU A 389 -6.84 -19.33 19.09
N ARG A 390 -7.29 -19.40 20.36
CA ARG A 390 -6.42 -19.15 21.51
C ARG A 390 -5.27 -20.19 21.59
N SER A 391 -5.51 -21.40 21.15
CA SER A 391 -4.51 -22.48 21.14
C SER A 391 -3.55 -22.39 19.95
N VAL A 392 -4.04 -22.08 18.74
CA VAL A 392 -3.23 -22.12 17.52
C VAL A 392 -2.40 -20.83 17.32
N ILE A 393 -2.92 -19.68 17.67
CA ILE A 393 -2.22 -18.39 17.43
C ILE A 393 -0.80 -18.39 18.06
N PRO A 394 -0.58 -18.80 19.32
CA PRO A 394 0.77 -18.81 19.91
C PRO A 394 1.74 -19.78 19.21
N LEU A 395 1.23 -20.78 18.50
CA LEU A 395 2.05 -21.75 17.75
C LEU A 395 2.48 -21.19 16.37
N VAL A 396 1.82 -20.15 15.89
CA VAL A 396 2.02 -19.54 14.55
C VAL A 396 2.77 -18.22 14.64
N GLU A 397 2.45 -17.40 15.63
CA GLU A 397 2.94 -16.04 15.78
C GLU A 397 4.46 -15.98 15.87
N ARG A 398 5.08 -15.11 15.05
CA ARG A 398 6.53 -14.89 14.96
C ARG A 398 7.37 -16.14 14.62
N ARG A 399 6.73 -17.18 14.07
CA ARG A 399 7.40 -18.42 13.67
C ARG A 399 7.41 -18.61 12.16
N GLY A 400 6.84 -17.66 11.40
CA GLY A 400 6.86 -17.66 9.95
C GLY A 400 8.23 -17.34 9.36
N GLY A 401 8.52 -17.86 8.17
CA GLY A 401 9.68 -17.45 7.36
C GLY A 401 9.51 -16.01 6.78
N CYS A 402 8.32 -15.43 6.87
CA CYS A 402 7.98 -14.06 6.51
C CYS A 402 6.83 -13.55 7.40
N GLN A 403 6.45 -12.29 7.23
CA GLN A 403 5.41 -11.64 8.05
C GLN A 403 3.97 -12.01 7.68
N HIS A 404 3.75 -12.87 6.69
CA HIS A 404 2.39 -13.19 6.22
C HIS A 404 1.51 -13.83 7.32
N PRO A 405 1.96 -14.83 8.07
CA PRO A 405 1.16 -15.39 9.16
C PRO A 405 0.84 -14.38 10.26
N ASP A 406 1.81 -13.53 10.59
CA ASP A 406 1.62 -12.49 11.63
C ASP A 406 0.59 -11.44 11.18
N GLY A 407 0.57 -11.08 9.90
CA GLY A 407 -0.45 -10.18 9.34
C GLY A 407 -1.85 -10.77 9.44
N VAL A 408 -2.03 -12.06 9.14
CA VAL A 408 -3.31 -12.76 9.30
C VAL A 408 -3.75 -12.77 10.77
N ILE A 409 -2.84 -13.08 11.70
CA ILE A 409 -3.12 -13.04 13.14
C ILE A 409 -3.52 -11.63 13.59
N GLY A 410 -2.86 -10.60 13.07
CA GLY A 410 -3.20 -9.20 13.32
C GLY A 410 -4.65 -8.89 12.97
N LEU A 411 -5.09 -9.27 11.77
CA LEU A 411 -6.47 -9.11 11.32
C LEU A 411 -7.47 -9.86 12.21
N VAL A 412 -7.18 -11.14 12.54
CA VAL A 412 -8.04 -11.95 13.42
C VAL A 412 -8.19 -11.30 14.79
N ARG A 413 -7.09 -10.87 15.41
CA ARG A 413 -7.10 -10.19 16.72
C ARG A 413 -7.87 -8.87 16.66
N SER A 414 -7.64 -8.08 15.64
CA SER A 414 -8.37 -6.83 15.44
C SER A 414 -9.87 -7.10 15.32
N THR A 415 -10.28 -8.10 14.54
CA THR A 415 -11.69 -8.44 14.36
C THR A 415 -12.32 -8.91 15.67
N VAL A 416 -11.68 -9.85 16.37
CA VAL A 416 -12.21 -10.41 17.63
C VAL A 416 -12.31 -9.30 18.71
N GLY A 417 -11.34 -8.41 18.78
CA GLY A 417 -11.35 -7.31 19.74
C GLY A 417 -12.38 -6.23 19.41
N THR A 418 -12.45 -5.82 18.14
CA THR A 418 -13.32 -4.71 17.70
C THR A 418 -14.80 -5.12 17.66
N PHE A 419 -15.11 -6.37 17.29
CA PHE A 419 -16.48 -6.83 17.09
C PHE A 419 -16.92 -7.90 18.10
N ALA A 420 -16.48 -7.77 19.36
CA ALA A 420 -16.86 -8.69 20.43
C ALA A 420 -18.38 -8.80 20.62
N ASP A 421 -19.13 -7.70 20.43
CA ASP A 421 -20.59 -7.68 20.53
C ASP A 421 -21.26 -8.44 19.39
N GLU A 422 -20.75 -8.29 18.16
CA GLU A 422 -21.23 -9.06 17.02
C GLU A 422 -20.96 -10.56 17.19
N ILE A 423 -19.77 -10.92 17.69
CA ILE A 423 -19.43 -12.32 17.99
C ILE A 423 -20.37 -12.88 19.07
N ARG A 424 -20.80 -12.05 20.04
CA ARG A 424 -21.79 -12.46 21.05
C ARG A 424 -23.17 -12.72 20.43
N LEU A 425 -23.57 -11.91 19.43
CA LEU A 425 -24.80 -12.18 18.65
C LEU A 425 -24.67 -13.48 17.87
N HIS A 426 -23.53 -13.72 17.21
CA HIS A 426 -23.26 -14.97 16.49
C HIS A 426 -23.36 -16.20 17.41
N LYS A 427 -22.90 -16.11 18.66
CA LYS A 427 -23.07 -17.17 19.66
C LYS A 427 -24.52 -17.47 19.97
N GLN A 428 -25.43 -16.50 19.77
CA GLN A 428 -26.89 -16.67 19.93
C GLN A 428 -27.59 -17.06 18.61
N GLY A 429 -26.82 -17.37 17.56
CA GLY A 429 -27.37 -17.64 16.24
C GLY A 429 -27.98 -16.40 15.55
N ARG A 430 -27.54 -15.20 15.92
CA ARG A 430 -28.04 -13.91 15.41
C ARG A 430 -26.90 -13.14 14.76
N CYS A 431 -27.24 -12.23 13.85
CA CYS A 431 -26.32 -11.28 13.23
C CYS A 431 -26.99 -9.92 13.15
N SER A 432 -26.24 -8.84 13.32
CA SER A 432 -26.78 -7.48 13.25
C SER A 432 -26.74 -6.88 11.83
N ALA A 433 -26.20 -7.58 10.83
CA ALA A 433 -26.26 -7.14 9.44
C ALA A 433 -27.69 -7.16 8.90
N LEU A 434 -28.06 -6.12 8.14
CA LEU A 434 -29.42 -5.94 7.62
C LEU A 434 -29.62 -6.58 6.24
N GLY A 435 -28.54 -6.88 5.52
CA GLY A 435 -28.58 -7.39 4.16
C GLY A 435 -28.06 -8.82 4.00
N SER A 436 -28.12 -9.32 2.76
CA SER A 436 -27.46 -10.56 2.37
C SER A 436 -25.95 -10.38 2.42
N HIS A 437 -25.23 -11.32 2.99
CA HIS A 437 -23.78 -11.28 3.23
C HIS A 437 -22.93 -11.33 1.94
N ARG A 438 -23.15 -10.38 1.05
CA ARG A 438 -22.25 -10.20 -0.10
C ARG A 438 -20.99 -9.48 0.35
N SER A 439 -19.85 -10.12 0.19
CA SER A 439 -18.58 -9.47 0.47
C SER A 439 -18.36 -8.25 -0.41
N VAL A 440 -17.83 -7.19 0.17
CA VAL A 440 -17.51 -5.93 -0.51
C VAL A 440 -16.01 -5.63 -0.52
N LEU A 441 -15.21 -6.36 0.27
CA LEU A 441 -13.77 -6.19 0.37
C LEU A 441 -12.97 -7.38 -0.18
N LEU A 442 -13.60 -8.45 -0.67
CA LEU A 442 -12.88 -9.52 -1.34
C LEU A 442 -12.67 -9.22 -2.82
N PRO A 443 -11.51 -9.59 -3.40
CA PRO A 443 -11.31 -9.44 -4.83
C PRO A 443 -12.23 -10.38 -5.62
N ALA A 444 -12.67 -9.95 -6.81
CA ALA A 444 -13.54 -10.75 -7.66
C ALA A 444 -12.95 -12.12 -8.06
N SER A 445 -11.62 -12.25 -7.98
CA SER A 445 -10.89 -13.50 -8.21
C SER A 445 -10.77 -14.40 -6.98
N ALA A 446 -11.27 -13.96 -5.82
CA ALA A 446 -11.33 -14.85 -4.66
C ALA A 446 -12.29 -16.02 -5.00
N PRO A 447 -11.94 -17.26 -4.63
CA PRO A 447 -12.87 -18.35 -4.75
C PRO A 447 -14.16 -17.93 -4.03
N SER A 448 -15.31 -18.18 -4.66
CA SER A 448 -16.61 -17.92 -4.03
C SER A 448 -16.55 -18.57 -2.65
N SER A 449 -16.47 -17.75 -1.60
CA SER A 449 -16.25 -18.27 -0.27
C SER A 449 -17.43 -19.21 0.03
N SER A 450 -17.12 -20.43 0.48
CA SER A 450 -18.13 -21.36 1.01
C SER A 450 -19.02 -20.70 2.08
N MET A 451 -18.56 -19.56 2.60
CA MET A 451 -19.22 -18.72 3.58
C MET A 451 -20.40 -17.89 3.00
N ALA A 452 -20.30 -17.39 1.75
CA ALA A 452 -21.37 -16.59 1.14
C ALA A 452 -22.65 -17.40 0.91
N THR A 453 -22.55 -18.71 0.75
CA THR A 453 -23.68 -19.63 0.53
C THR A 453 -24.26 -20.21 1.83
N ALA A 454 -23.54 -20.18 2.94
CA ALA A 454 -23.98 -20.81 4.19
C ALA A 454 -24.83 -19.89 5.10
N VAL A 455 -24.79 -18.59 4.91
CA VAL A 455 -25.48 -17.60 5.79
C VAL A 455 -26.87 -17.23 5.24
N GLY A 456 -27.25 -17.71 4.08
CA GLY A 456 -28.55 -17.48 3.44
C GLY A 456 -29.64 -18.54 3.74
N ARG A 457 -29.47 -19.33 4.82
CA ARG A 457 -30.50 -20.30 5.24
C ARG A 457 -30.97 -20.05 6.66
#